data_3099b18dc41aa0c564f1ed34a3eaf04c
#
_entry.id   3099b18dc41aa0c564f1ed34a3eaf04c
#
_cell.length_a   1.000
_cell.length_b   1.000
_cell.length_c   1.000
_cell.angle_alpha   90.00
_cell.angle_beta   90.00
_cell.angle_gamma   90.00
#
_symmetry.space_group_name_H-M   'P 1'
#
loop_
_entity.id
_entity.type
_entity.pdbx_description
1 polymer ?
#
loop_
_entity_poly.entity_id
_entity_poly.type
_entity_poly.pdbx_seq_one_letter_code
_entity_poly.pdbx_strand_id
1 'polypeptide(L)'
;MQPDNRKTILCYGDSNTYGYDPQDGLRYAEDIRWPGVLRQVLGNGYRIIEEGCNGRTCAHTPEDEEWKDGRPYLKACLNSHKPIDAVVLMLGSNDLKRQFAAEPETLAAGIGWMMSTIAEFLQLKQGSVPYILVVSPPRIGEGITSSPFADSFEADAAPRSQRLASLYEKTAFDYAQETMNPCGFLDAASLIEPSQIDSLHLMPDAHQVLGTAIAQTLRAFL
;
A
#
# COMPACT_ATOMS: atom_id res chain seq x y z
N MET A 1 -20.18 0.08 -28.05
CA MET A 1 -19.06 0.57 -27.21
C MET A 1 -17.87 -0.32 -27.49
N GLN A 2 -16.72 0.25 -27.80
CA GLN A 2 -15.49 -0.56 -27.86
C GLN A 2 -15.13 -0.98 -26.43
N PRO A 3 -14.66 -2.21 -26.20
CA PRO A 3 -14.17 -2.64 -24.90
C PRO A 3 -12.99 -1.76 -24.46
N ASP A 4 -12.93 -1.42 -23.17
CA ASP A 4 -11.78 -0.73 -22.58
C ASP A 4 -10.61 -1.70 -22.55
N ASN A 5 -9.64 -1.51 -23.42
CA ASN A 5 -8.46 -2.38 -23.55
C ASN A 5 -7.30 -1.96 -22.63
N ARG A 6 -7.52 -0.97 -21.76
CA ARG A 6 -6.48 -0.53 -20.82
C ARG A 6 -6.25 -1.59 -19.74
N LYS A 7 -5.00 -1.74 -19.36
CA LYS A 7 -4.63 -2.53 -18.18
C LYS A 7 -5.07 -1.82 -16.90
N THR A 8 -5.75 -2.53 -16.03
CA THR A 8 -6.25 -1.98 -14.75
C THR A 8 -5.29 -2.28 -13.60
N ILE A 9 -4.84 -1.24 -12.93
CA ILE A 9 -3.97 -1.31 -11.75
C ILE A 9 -4.73 -0.76 -10.55
N LEU A 10 -4.93 -1.58 -9.52
CA LEU A 10 -5.54 -1.20 -8.25
C LEU A 10 -4.45 -0.84 -7.25
N CYS A 11 -4.46 0.38 -6.73
CA CYS A 11 -3.56 0.87 -5.68
C CYS A 11 -4.29 0.80 -4.33
N TYR A 12 -4.06 -0.27 -3.57
CA TYR A 12 -4.72 -0.51 -2.28
C TYR A 12 -3.78 -0.16 -1.13
N GLY A 13 -4.16 0.85 -0.32
CA GLY A 13 -3.29 1.35 0.74
C GLY A 13 -3.98 2.26 1.74
N ASP A 14 -3.17 2.93 2.53
CA ASP A 14 -3.57 3.84 3.61
C ASP A 14 -3.52 5.33 3.20
N SER A 15 -3.24 6.21 4.16
CA SER A 15 -3.12 7.66 3.96
C SER A 15 -2.01 8.05 2.99
N ASN A 16 -0.93 7.30 2.90
CA ASN A 16 0.14 7.53 1.92
C ASN A 16 -0.31 7.21 0.49
N THR A 17 -1.27 6.31 0.31
CA THR A 17 -1.93 6.05 -0.98
C THR A 17 -3.05 7.05 -1.26
N TYR A 18 -3.80 7.44 -0.22
CA TYR A 18 -4.80 8.51 -0.29
C TYR A 18 -4.17 9.85 -0.72
N GLY A 19 -2.93 10.10 -0.29
CA GLY A 19 -2.21 11.35 -0.53
C GLY A 19 -2.53 12.40 0.53
N TYR A 20 -2.43 12.02 1.80
CA TYR A 20 -2.55 12.94 2.94
C TYR A 20 -1.40 13.95 2.92
N ASP A 21 -1.72 15.25 2.97
CA ASP A 21 -0.75 16.34 3.08
C ASP A 21 -0.42 16.59 4.54
N PRO A 22 0.84 16.36 4.98
CA PRO A 22 1.23 16.62 6.37
C PRO A 22 1.22 18.09 6.78
N GLN A 23 1.11 19.02 5.82
CA GLN A 23 1.11 20.46 6.12
C GLN A 23 -0.24 20.95 6.63
N ASP A 24 -1.34 20.48 6.06
CA ASP A 24 -2.68 21.00 6.36
C ASP A 24 -3.74 19.93 6.64
N GLY A 25 -3.37 18.64 6.50
CA GLY A 25 -4.27 17.51 6.72
C GLY A 25 -5.24 17.26 5.57
N LEU A 26 -5.12 17.97 4.47
CA LEU A 26 -5.96 17.80 3.29
C LEU A 26 -5.45 16.67 2.40
N ARG A 27 -6.01 16.54 1.23
CA ARG A 27 -5.59 15.59 0.22
C ARG A 27 -4.82 16.30 -0.88
N TYR A 28 -3.61 15.85 -1.19
CA TYR A 28 -2.88 16.34 -2.36
C TYR A 28 -3.70 16.26 -3.65
N ALA A 29 -3.42 17.14 -4.60
CA ALA A 29 -3.97 17.07 -5.94
C ALA A 29 -3.63 15.73 -6.61
N GLU A 30 -4.46 15.33 -7.58
CA GLU A 30 -4.36 14.01 -8.22
C GLU A 30 -3.00 13.75 -8.86
N ASP A 31 -2.39 14.77 -9.44
CA ASP A 31 -1.10 14.71 -10.13
C ASP A 31 0.12 14.69 -9.18
N ILE A 32 -0.08 14.99 -7.90
CA ILE A 32 0.95 14.95 -6.86
C ILE A 32 1.02 13.57 -6.20
N ARG A 33 -0.14 12.96 -5.92
CA ARG A 33 -0.19 11.64 -5.26
C ARG A 33 0.51 10.57 -6.09
N TRP A 34 1.21 9.63 -5.44
CA TRP A 34 1.95 8.60 -6.16
C TRP A 34 1.09 7.76 -7.15
N PRO A 35 -0.20 7.46 -6.91
CA PRO A 35 -1.00 6.79 -7.93
C PRO A 35 -1.28 7.67 -9.16
N GLY A 36 -1.39 8.99 -8.98
CA GLY A 36 -1.49 9.94 -10.08
C GLY A 36 -0.19 10.05 -10.87
N VAL A 37 0.96 10.11 -10.19
CA VAL A 37 2.29 10.02 -10.81
C VAL A 37 2.43 8.71 -11.59
N LEU A 38 2.05 7.58 -10.99
CA LEU A 38 2.01 6.27 -11.66
C LEU A 38 1.22 6.34 -12.97
N ARG A 39 0.03 6.96 -12.96
CA ARG A 39 -0.81 7.16 -14.16
C ARG A 39 -0.08 7.98 -15.22
N GLN A 40 0.55 9.08 -14.84
CA GLN A 40 1.30 9.94 -15.78
C GLN A 40 2.46 9.19 -16.42
N VAL A 41 3.25 8.46 -15.62
CA VAL A 41 4.43 7.72 -16.09
C VAL A 41 4.03 6.54 -16.98
N LEU A 42 3.00 5.78 -16.64
CA LEU A 42 2.55 4.64 -17.46
C LEU A 42 1.80 5.08 -18.73
N GLY A 43 1.09 6.21 -18.69
CA GLY A 43 0.35 6.75 -19.83
C GLY A 43 -1.02 6.11 -20.06
N ASN A 44 -1.59 6.43 -21.22
CA ASN A 44 -3.01 6.16 -21.53
C ASN A 44 -3.39 4.67 -21.68
N GLY A 45 -2.43 3.77 -21.78
CA GLY A 45 -2.68 2.31 -21.83
C GLY A 45 -3.12 1.69 -20.51
N TYR A 46 -3.17 2.47 -19.44
CA TYR A 46 -3.43 2.00 -18.08
C TYR A 46 -4.57 2.77 -17.42
N ARG A 47 -5.36 2.04 -16.63
CA ARG A 47 -6.38 2.58 -15.74
C ARG A 47 -5.90 2.40 -14.30
N ILE A 48 -5.61 3.51 -13.62
CA ILE A 48 -5.17 3.49 -12.22
C ILE A 48 -6.39 3.77 -11.33
N ILE A 49 -6.60 2.88 -10.36
CA ILE A 49 -7.69 2.97 -9.37
C ILE A 49 -7.06 3.23 -8.01
N GLU A 50 -7.43 4.34 -7.40
CA GLU A 50 -6.90 4.78 -6.10
C GLU A 50 -7.83 4.35 -4.98
N GLU A 51 -7.42 3.36 -4.20
CA GLU A 51 -8.12 2.84 -3.03
C GLU A 51 -7.30 3.11 -1.75
N GLY A 52 -6.87 4.35 -1.59
CA GLY A 52 -6.25 4.87 -0.36
C GLY A 52 -7.30 5.25 0.68
N CYS A 53 -7.14 4.80 1.93
CA CYS A 53 -8.03 5.14 3.05
C CYS A 53 -7.20 5.52 4.28
N ASN A 54 -7.39 6.76 4.78
CA ASN A 54 -6.67 7.23 5.96
C ASN A 54 -6.87 6.30 7.15
N GLY A 55 -5.77 5.87 7.75
CA GLY A 55 -5.80 4.99 8.92
C GLY A 55 -5.98 3.50 8.61
N ARG A 56 -6.06 3.09 7.33
CA ARG A 56 -6.26 1.67 6.97
C ARG A 56 -5.15 0.79 7.53
N THR A 57 -5.56 -0.33 8.11
CA THR A 57 -4.74 -1.40 8.67
C THR A 57 -4.73 -2.63 7.77
N CYS A 58 -3.75 -3.52 7.94
CA CYS A 58 -3.67 -4.80 7.23
C CYS A 58 -3.90 -6.03 8.12
N ALA A 59 -3.75 -5.87 9.43
CA ALA A 59 -3.80 -7.00 10.38
C ALA A 59 -4.76 -6.79 11.56
N HIS A 60 -5.11 -5.54 11.87
CA HIS A 60 -5.90 -5.20 13.06
C HIS A 60 -7.19 -4.46 12.70
N THR A 61 -8.20 -4.61 13.57
CA THR A 61 -9.46 -3.87 13.48
C THR A 61 -9.49 -2.81 14.56
N PRO A 62 -9.53 -1.50 14.21
CA PRO A 62 -9.70 -0.43 15.20
C PRO A 62 -11.08 -0.49 15.87
N GLU A 63 -11.14 -0.35 17.19
CA GLU A 63 -12.39 -0.53 17.98
C GLU A 63 -13.53 0.40 17.56
N ASP A 64 -13.22 1.69 17.34
CA ASP A 64 -14.24 2.71 17.03
C ASP A 64 -14.34 3.02 15.52
N GLU A 65 -13.48 2.43 14.70
CA GLU A 65 -13.37 2.72 13.26
C GLU A 65 -13.13 1.43 12.46
N GLU A 66 -13.95 0.41 12.68
CA GLU A 66 -13.83 -0.94 12.06
C GLU A 66 -13.70 -0.91 10.54
N TRP A 67 -14.27 0.11 9.89
CA TRP A 67 -14.17 0.34 8.45
C TRP A 67 -12.73 0.62 7.96
N LYS A 68 -11.81 0.93 8.86
CA LYS A 68 -10.37 1.06 8.56
C LYS A 68 -9.64 -0.28 8.47
N ASP A 69 -10.22 -1.38 8.93
CA ASP A 69 -9.68 -2.70 8.64
C ASP A 69 -9.76 -2.96 7.13
N GLY A 70 -8.61 -3.09 6.49
CA GLY A 70 -8.55 -3.30 5.04
C GLY A 70 -9.03 -4.68 4.58
N ARG A 71 -9.15 -5.66 5.48
CA ARG A 71 -9.48 -7.04 5.13
C ARG A 71 -10.96 -7.26 4.76
N PRO A 72 -11.95 -6.79 5.52
CA PRO A 72 -13.36 -6.97 5.16
C PRO A 72 -13.76 -6.30 3.86
N TYR A 73 -13.23 -5.11 3.58
CA TYR A 73 -13.54 -4.35 2.37
C TYR A 73 -12.87 -4.90 1.11
N LEU A 74 -11.76 -5.64 1.24
CA LEU A 74 -10.90 -6.05 0.11
C LEU A 74 -11.70 -6.77 -0.99
N LYS A 75 -12.50 -7.78 -0.65
CA LYS A 75 -13.29 -8.54 -1.64
C LYS A 75 -14.34 -7.69 -2.36
N ALA A 76 -14.98 -6.76 -1.65
CA ALA A 76 -15.94 -5.82 -2.26
C ALA A 76 -15.24 -4.88 -3.24
N CYS A 77 -14.09 -4.34 -2.86
CA CYS A 77 -13.24 -3.50 -3.70
C CYS A 77 -12.82 -4.25 -4.98
N LEU A 78 -12.23 -5.45 -4.84
CA LEU A 78 -11.83 -6.27 -5.99
C LEU A 78 -13.01 -6.57 -6.93
N ASN A 79 -14.18 -6.91 -6.37
CA ASN A 79 -15.38 -7.20 -7.18
C ASN A 79 -15.88 -6.00 -7.98
N SER A 80 -15.78 -4.81 -7.42
CA SER A 80 -16.24 -3.56 -8.05
C SER A 80 -15.33 -3.11 -9.20
N HIS A 81 -14.04 -3.44 -9.12
CA HIS A 81 -13.02 -2.92 -10.04
C HIS A 81 -12.51 -3.91 -11.08
N LYS A 82 -12.89 -5.21 -10.97
CA LYS A 82 -12.47 -6.21 -11.96
C LYS A 82 -12.96 -5.88 -13.38
N PRO A 83 -12.23 -6.27 -14.45
CA PRO A 83 -10.98 -7.02 -14.40
C PRO A 83 -9.81 -6.17 -13.93
N ILE A 84 -8.91 -6.80 -13.15
CA ILE A 84 -7.71 -6.17 -12.57
C ILE A 84 -6.49 -6.94 -13.07
N ASP A 85 -5.54 -6.24 -13.68
CA ASP A 85 -4.29 -6.81 -14.20
C ASP A 85 -3.16 -6.77 -13.15
N ALA A 86 -3.14 -5.75 -12.29
CA ALA A 86 -2.20 -5.67 -11.18
C ALA A 86 -2.82 -5.03 -9.93
N VAL A 87 -2.31 -5.44 -8.77
CA VAL A 87 -2.61 -4.80 -7.47
C VAL A 87 -1.30 -4.32 -6.85
N VAL A 88 -1.23 -3.05 -6.50
CA VAL A 88 -0.17 -2.48 -5.65
C VAL A 88 -0.70 -2.43 -4.23
N LEU A 89 -0.08 -3.19 -3.33
CA LEU A 89 -0.49 -3.31 -1.93
C LEU A 89 0.56 -2.64 -1.03
N MET A 90 0.19 -1.52 -0.40
CA MET A 90 1.06 -0.76 0.50
C MET A 90 0.31 -0.40 1.79
N LEU A 91 0.53 -1.16 2.85
CA LEU A 91 -0.10 -1.04 4.17
C LEU A 91 0.89 -1.43 5.29
N GLY A 92 0.54 -1.11 6.53
CA GLY A 92 1.25 -1.54 7.74
C GLY A 92 1.62 -0.41 8.69
N SER A 93 1.74 0.84 8.22
CA SER A 93 2.09 1.96 9.09
C SER A 93 1.09 2.15 10.23
N ASN A 94 -0.20 1.99 9.97
CA ASN A 94 -1.25 2.19 10.96
C ASN A 94 -1.37 1.06 11.98
N ASP A 95 -0.93 -0.14 11.62
CA ASP A 95 -0.90 -1.28 12.55
C ASP A 95 0.17 -1.12 13.64
N LEU A 96 1.15 -0.24 13.43
CA LEU A 96 2.19 0.09 14.42
C LEU A 96 1.73 1.10 15.49
N LYS A 97 0.47 1.55 15.43
CA LYS A 97 -0.10 2.42 16.46
C LYS A 97 -0.14 1.74 17.82
N ARG A 98 0.00 2.56 18.87
CA ARG A 98 -0.03 2.15 20.30
C ARG A 98 -1.16 1.19 20.64
N GLN A 99 -2.36 1.46 20.12
CA GLN A 99 -3.56 0.68 20.42
C GLN A 99 -3.48 -0.80 20.00
N PHE A 100 -2.60 -1.15 19.06
CA PHE A 100 -2.48 -2.53 18.57
C PHE A 100 -1.30 -3.27 19.18
N ALA A 101 -0.28 -2.57 19.68
CA ALA A 101 0.97 -3.16 20.19
C ALA A 101 1.53 -4.25 19.25
N ALA A 102 1.39 -4.04 17.95
CA ALA A 102 1.57 -5.08 16.94
C ALA A 102 3.04 -5.37 16.65
N GLU A 103 3.37 -6.65 16.57
CA GLU A 103 4.68 -7.07 16.08
C GLU A 103 4.73 -7.04 14.55
N PRO A 104 5.86 -6.64 13.93
CA PRO A 104 6.00 -6.56 12.48
C PRO A 104 5.69 -7.86 11.74
N GLU A 105 5.91 -9.01 12.37
CA GLU A 105 5.58 -10.34 11.83
C GLU A 105 4.07 -10.54 11.65
N THR A 106 3.26 -9.96 12.53
CA THR A 106 1.78 -9.98 12.40
C THR A 106 1.34 -9.19 11.17
N LEU A 107 2.01 -8.06 10.89
CA LEU A 107 1.72 -7.26 9.70
C LEU A 107 2.11 -8.01 8.43
N ALA A 108 3.27 -8.66 8.44
CA ALA A 108 3.71 -9.50 7.31
C ALA A 108 2.72 -10.65 7.02
N ALA A 109 2.21 -11.30 8.07
CA ALA A 109 1.16 -12.31 7.94
C ALA A 109 -0.14 -11.71 7.37
N GLY A 110 -0.52 -10.49 7.78
CA GLY A 110 -1.67 -9.76 7.24
C GLY A 110 -1.52 -9.47 5.73
N ILE A 111 -0.34 -9.04 5.29
CA ILE A 111 -0.02 -8.87 3.87
C ILE A 111 -0.12 -10.20 3.11
N GLY A 112 0.45 -11.27 3.63
CA GLY A 112 0.35 -12.61 3.02
C GLY A 112 -1.10 -13.09 2.87
N TRP A 113 -1.94 -12.85 3.89
CA TRP A 113 -3.37 -13.13 3.82
C TRP A 113 -4.06 -12.31 2.72
N MET A 114 -3.74 -11.03 2.59
CA MET A 114 -4.29 -10.17 1.54
C MET A 114 -3.86 -10.65 0.14
N MET A 115 -2.60 -11.03 -0.06
CA MET A 115 -2.10 -11.58 -1.33
C MET A 115 -2.90 -12.83 -1.73
N SER A 116 -3.05 -13.78 -0.82
CA SER A 116 -3.82 -15.00 -1.05
C SER A 116 -5.29 -14.69 -1.37
N THR A 117 -5.91 -13.78 -0.61
CA THR A 117 -7.30 -13.35 -0.85
C THR A 117 -7.48 -12.70 -2.22
N ILE A 118 -6.55 -11.85 -2.65
CA ILE A 118 -6.58 -11.21 -3.98
C ILE A 118 -6.52 -12.27 -5.09
N ALA A 119 -5.55 -13.18 -4.99
CA ALA A 119 -5.34 -14.20 -6.00
C ALA A 119 -6.53 -15.16 -6.13
N GLU A 120 -6.96 -15.75 -5.02
CA GLU A 120 -8.08 -16.69 -4.98
C GLU A 120 -9.39 -16.05 -5.47
N PHE A 121 -9.68 -14.84 -4.97
CA PHE A 121 -10.91 -14.15 -5.33
C PHE A 121 -10.95 -13.77 -6.80
N LEU A 122 -9.87 -13.21 -7.35
CA LEU A 122 -9.84 -12.80 -8.75
C LEU A 122 -9.69 -13.99 -9.70
N GLN A 123 -8.96 -15.06 -9.34
CA GLN A 123 -8.99 -16.30 -10.10
C GLN A 123 -10.43 -16.81 -10.23
N LEU A 124 -11.21 -16.79 -9.15
CA LEU A 124 -12.61 -17.22 -9.17
C LEU A 124 -13.53 -16.27 -9.96
N LYS A 125 -13.30 -14.95 -9.89
CA LYS A 125 -14.24 -13.94 -10.39
C LYS A 125 -13.94 -13.40 -11.79
N GLN A 126 -12.68 -13.46 -12.23
CA GLN A 126 -12.27 -13.01 -13.56
C GLN A 126 -11.48 -14.08 -14.35
N GLY A 127 -11.15 -15.23 -13.74
CA GLY A 127 -10.46 -16.33 -14.39
C GLY A 127 -8.95 -16.17 -14.52
N SER A 128 -8.39 -15.14 -13.87
CA SER A 128 -6.94 -14.87 -13.87
C SER A 128 -6.48 -14.29 -12.55
N VAL A 129 -5.23 -14.57 -12.18
CA VAL A 129 -4.56 -13.95 -11.02
C VAL A 129 -3.84 -12.69 -11.52
N PRO A 130 -4.04 -11.52 -10.87
CA PRO A 130 -3.30 -10.30 -11.21
C PRO A 130 -1.84 -10.40 -10.76
N TYR A 131 -0.96 -9.56 -11.33
CA TYR A 131 0.34 -9.33 -10.73
C TYR A 131 0.17 -8.58 -9.40
N ILE A 132 0.74 -9.09 -8.30
CA ILE A 132 0.65 -8.46 -6.98
C ILE A 132 2.01 -7.85 -6.64
N LEU A 133 2.08 -6.51 -6.60
CA LEU A 133 3.24 -5.79 -6.12
C LEU A 133 3.04 -5.41 -4.65
N VAL A 134 3.78 -6.07 -3.77
CA VAL A 134 3.87 -5.68 -2.36
C VAL A 134 4.89 -4.54 -2.25
N VAL A 135 4.47 -3.43 -1.66
CA VAL A 135 5.35 -2.29 -1.40
C VAL A 135 5.47 -2.12 0.10
N SER A 136 6.71 -2.13 0.64
CA SER A 136 6.90 -1.76 2.05
C SER A 136 6.44 -0.32 2.26
N PRO A 137 5.76 0.01 3.35
CA PRO A 137 5.46 1.42 3.64
C PRO A 137 6.76 2.19 3.90
N PRO A 138 6.76 3.53 3.76
CA PRO A 138 7.86 4.35 4.24
C PRO A 138 8.12 4.08 5.73
N ARG A 139 9.35 4.27 6.17
CA ARG A 139 9.68 4.17 7.60
C ARG A 139 8.91 5.22 8.38
N ILE A 140 8.56 4.90 9.62
CA ILE A 140 8.12 5.92 10.58
C ILE A 140 9.36 6.65 11.08
N GLY A 141 9.34 7.97 11.03
CA GLY A 141 10.46 8.81 11.47
C GLY A 141 10.61 8.82 13.00
N GLU A 142 11.84 9.00 13.49
CA GLU A 142 12.14 9.07 14.93
C GLU A 142 11.40 10.22 15.65
N GLY A 143 11.02 11.28 14.90
CA GLY A 143 10.25 12.40 15.40
C GLY A 143 8.77 12.11 15.68
N ILE A 144 8.28 10.88 15.48
CA ILE A 144 6.86 10.52 15.58
C ILE A 144 6.26 10.87 16.94
N THR A 145 7.01 10.70 18.04
CA THR A 145 6.56 11.01 19.41
C THR A 145 6.53 12.50 19.73
N SER A 146 7.02 13.34 18.82
CA SER A 146 6.97 14.81 18.90
C SER A 146 6.13 15.42 17.76
N SER A 147 5.48 14.58 16.99
CA SER A 147 4.67 14.95 15.82
C SER A 147 3.20 15.17 16.22
N PRO A 148 2.35 15.67 15.30
CA PRO A 148 0.90 15.72 15.51
C PRO A 148 0.26 14.35 15.80
N PHE A 149 0.95 13.25 15.55
CA PHE A 149 0.49 11.87 15.80
C PHE A 149 1.10 11.24 17.06
N ALA A 150 1.77 12.03 17.93
CA ALA A 150 2.45 11.54 19.14
C ALA A 150 1.53 10.69 20.05
N ASP A 151 0.26 11.05 20.17
CA ASP A 151 -0.71 10.30 20.98
C ASP A 151 -1.05 8.92 20.40
N SER A 152 -0.80 8.71 19.11
CA SER A 152 -1.14 7.46 18.40
C SER A 152 0.01 6.46 18.34
N PHE A 153 1.25 6.89 18.55
CA PHE A 153 2.43 6.04 18.37
C PHE A 153 3.34 6.04 19.61
N GLU A 154 4.00 4.91 19.86
CA GLU A 154 5.09 4.79 20.83
C GLU A 154 6.45 5.01 20.15
N ALA A 155 7.49 5.26 20.95
CA ALA A 155 8.85 5.47 20.45
C ALA A 155 9.41 4.27 19.67
N ASP A 156 8.93 3.06 19.96
CA ASP A 156 9.33 1.83 19.29
C ASP A 156 8.66 1.63 17.92
N ALA A 157 7.70 2.49 17.52
CA ALA A 157 7.09 2.42 16.20
C ALA A 157 8.11 2.64 15.07
N ALA A 158 9.08 3.56 15.26
CA ALA A 158 10.15 3.80 14.30
C ALA A 158 11.03 2.55 14.09
N PRO A 159 11.66 1.96 15.10
CA PRO A 159 12.45 0.72 14.91
C PRO A 159 11.61 -0.47 14.44
N ARG A 160 10.33 -0.60 14.85
CA ARG A 160 9.43 -1.63 14.30
C ARG A 160 9.17 -1.45 12.82
N SER A 161 8.96 -0.21 12.34
CA SER A 161 8.74 0.08 10.92
C SER A 161 9.94 -0.31 10.05
N GLN A 162 11.17 -0.20 10.56
CA GLN A 162 12.39 -0.57 9.84
C GLN A 162 12.47 -2.07 9.50
N ARG A 163 11.75 -2.92 10.25
CA ARG A 163 11.72 -4.37 10.03
C ARG A 163 10.73 -4.79 8.92
N LEU A 164 9.80 -3.92 8.52
CA LEU A 164 8.73 -4.28 7.60
C LEU A 164 9.26 -4.65 6.20
N ALA A 165 10.24 -3.93 5.68
CA ALA A 165 10.76 -4.17 4.33
C ALA A 165 11.26 -5.61 4.18
N SER A 166 12.15 -6.09 5.05
CA SER A 166 12.69 -7.45 4.98
C SER A 166 11.64 -8.54 5.21
N LEU A 167 10.66 -8.28 6.08
CA LEU A 167 9.57 -9.21 6.34
C LEU A 167 8.61 -9.30 5.14
N TYR A 168 8.28 -8.19 4.50
CA TYR A 168 7.40 -8.17 3.34
C TYR A 168 8.08 -8.76 2.11
N GLU A 169 9.38 -8.52 1.92
CA GLU A 169 10.18 -9.17 0.89
C GLU A 169 10.13 -10.69 1.04
N LYS A 170 10.38 -11.18 2.27
CA LYS A 170 10.27 -12.61 2.58
C LYS A 170 8.87 -13.14 2.33
N THR A 171 7.82 -12.41 2.74
CA THR A 171 6.43 -12.83 2.52
C THR A 171 6.12 -12.95 1.04
N ALA A 172 6.52 -11.97 0.21
CA ALA A 172 6.32 -12.02 -1.23
C ALA A 172 7.11 -13.17 -1.88
N PHE A 173 8.35 -13.41 -1.44
CA PHE A 173 9.17 -14.50 -1.92
C PHE A 173 8.54 -15.87 -1.58
N ASP A 174 8.19 -16.11 -0.33
CA ASP A 174 7.56 -17.36 0.11
C ASP A 174 6.26 -17.62 -0.66
N TYR A 175 5.42 -16.60 -0.79
CA TYR A 175 4.17 -16.66 -1.56
C TYR A 175 4.41 -17.07 -3.03
N ALA A 176 5.42 -16.48 -3.69
CA ALA A 176 5.77 -16.84 -5.06
C ALA A 176 6.22 -18.31 -5.19
N GLN A 177 7.02 -18.80 -4.24
CA GLN A 177 7.51 -20.19 -4.23
C GLN A 177 6.38 -21.20 -3.99
N GLU A 178 5.45 -20.87 -3.09
CA GLU A 178 4.37 -21.79 -2.71
C GLU A 178 3.24 -21.85 -3.75
N THR A 179 2.93 -20.72 -4.40
CA THR A 179 1.74 -20.61 -5.25
C THR A 179 2.06 -20.53 -6.73
N MET A 180 3.28 -20.18 -7.10
CA MET A 180 3.70 -19.85 -8.48
C MET A 180 2.91 -18.68 -9.10
N ASN A 181 2.18 -17.93 -8.31
CA ASN A 181 1.45 -16.75 -8.77
C ASN A 181 2.40 -15.56 -9.01
N PRO A 182 2.08 -14.70 -10.00
CA PRO A 182 2.94 -13.56 -10.33
C PRO A 182 2.87 -12.51 -9.21
N CYS A 183 4.00 -12.25 -8.56
CA CYS A 183 4.13 -11.20 -7.57
C CYS A 183 5.55 -10.64 -7.52
N GLY A 184 5.71 -9.52 -6.83
CA GLY A 184 7.00 -8.88 -6.58
C GLY A 184 6.98 -8.01 -5.34
N PHE A 185 8.15 -7.48 -5.01
CA PHE A 185 8.36 -6.62 -3.87
C PHE A 185 9.11 -5.34 -4.29
N LEU A 186 8.75 -4.22 -3.65
CA LEU A 186 9.46 -2.93 -3.76
C LEU A 186 9.68 -2.36 -2.37
N ASP A 187 10.93 -2.12 -2.01
CA ASP A 187 11.28 -1.45 -0.77
C ASP A 187 11.17 0.08 -0.93
N ALA A 188 9.99 0.63 -0.62
CA ALA A 188 9.81 2.08 -0.63
C ALA A 188 10.64 2.78 0.46
N ALA A 189 10.88 2.11 1.59
CA ALA A 189 11.66 2.65 2.69
C ALA A 189 13.14 2.89 2.34
N SER A 190 13.65 2.27 1.26
CA SER A 190 15.00 2.54 0.73
C SER A 190 15.05 3.70 -0.26
N LEU A 191 13.89 4.15 -0.76
CA LEU A 191 13.78 5.16 -1.82
C LEU A 191 13.35 6.53 -1.32
N ILE A 192 12.55 6.55 -0.26
CA ILE A 192 11.86 7.75 0.25
C ILE A 192 11.89 7.80 1.77
N GLU A 193 11.88 9.02 2.30
CA GLU A 193 11.77 9.28 3.73
C GLU A 193 10.41 9.93 4.04
N PRO A 194 9.89 9.75 5.27
CA PRO A 194 8.69 10.44 5.71
C PRO A 194 8.95 11.93 5.90
N SER A 195 7.89 12.73 5.87
CA SER A 195 7.91 14.16 6.16
C SER A 195 8.56 14.47 7.51
N GLN A 196 9.34 15.55 7.58
CA GLN A 196 9.84 16.09 8.84
C GLN A 196 8.74 16.78 9.66
N ILE A 197 7.57 17.04 9.06
CA ILE A 197 6.43 17.69 9.71
C ILE A 197 5.74 16.73 10.69
N ASP A 198 5.52 15.49 10.24
CA ASP A 198 4.74 14.52 11.01
C ASP A 198 5.40 13.15 11.18
N SER A 199 6.56 12.93 10.57
CA SER A 199 7.33 11.68 10.65
C SER A 199 6.59 10.42 10.17
N LEU A 200 5.54 10.60 9.32
CA LEU A 200 4.67 9.51 8.88
C LEU A 200 4.29 9.60 7.39
N HIS A 201 3.87 10.77 6.92
CA HIS A 201 3.34 10.94 5.58
C HIS A 201 4.38 11.45 4.59
N LEU A 202 4.08 11.34 3.31
CA LEU A 202 4.97 11.68 2.22
C LEU A 202 4.83 13.14 1.79
N MET A 203 5.95 13.76 1.45
CA MET A 203 5.98 15.06 0.75
C MET A 203 5.85 14.84 -0.77
N PRO A 204 5.55 15.89 -1.57
CA PRO A 204 5.34 15.77 -3.02
C PRO A 204 6.50 15.10 -3.78
N ASP A 205 7.74 15.38 -3.41
CA ASP A 205 8.93 14.77 -4.02
C ASP A 205 9.00 13.26 -3.75
N ALA A 206 8.67 12.82 -2.54
CA ALA A 206 8.61 11.41 -2.19
C ALA A 206 7.48 10.69 -2.95
N HIS A 207 6.33 11.32 -3.13
CA HIS A 207 5.27 10.79 -3.99
C HIS A 207 5.72 10.63 -5.44
N GLN A 208 6.49 11.60 -5.98
CA GLN A 208 7.04 11.54 -7.33
C GLN A 208 8.03 10.37 -7.49
N VAL A 209 8.93 10.19 -6.53
CA VAL A 209 9.90 9.08 -6.53
C VAL A 209 9.17 7.75 -6.46
N LEU A 210 8.25 7.58 -5.50
CA LEU A 210 7.51 6.33 -5.28
C LEU A 210 6.67 5.94 -6.50
N GLY A 211 5.88 6.86 -7.06
CA GLY A 211 5.04 6.59 -8.21
C GLY A 211 5.86 6.19 -9.45
N THR A 212 7.03 6.83 -9.64
CA THR A 212 7.96 6.49 -10.72
C THR A 212 8.57 5.10 -10.54
N ALA A 213 9.01 4.76 -9.34
CA ALA A 213 9.60 3.45 -9.03
C ALA A 213 8.57 2.32 -9.21
N ILE A 214 7.34 2.50 -8.74
CA ILE A 214 6.24 1.55 -8.95
C ILE A 214 5.96 1.37 -10.45
N ALA A 215 5.93 2.46 -11.23
CA ALA A 215 5.73 2.38 -12.68
C ALA A 215 6.82 1.57 -13.38
N GLN A 216 8.09 1.79 -13.01
CA GLN A 216 9.22 1.06 -13.57
C GLN A 216 9.14 -0.43 -13.26
N THR A 217 8.79 -0.77 -12.02
CA THR A 217 8.60 -2.16 -11.59
C THR A 217 7.47 -2.83 -12.38
N LEU A 218 6.31 -2.20 -12.47
CA LEU A 218 5.14 -2.79 -13.16
C LEU A 218 5.33 -2.96 -14.67
N ARG A 219 6.08 -2.08 -15.34
CA ARG A 219 6.39 -2.19 -16.78
C ARG A 219 7.13 -3.48 -17.16
N ALA A 220 7.83 -4.09 -16.22
CA ALA A 220 8.55 -5.34 -16.45
C ALA A 220 7.60 -6.56 -16.52
N PHE A 221 6.35 -6.42 -16.05
CA PHE A 221 5.39 -7.53 -15.89
C PHE A 221 4.06 -7.31 -16.63
N LEU A 222 3.74 -6.09 -16.99
CA LEU A 222 2.50 -5.74 -17.70
C LEU A 222 2.75 -5.36 -19.17
#